data_c64fe3298ba70f9129b8a550fa48c603
#
_entry.id   c64fe3298ba70f9129b8a550fa48c603
#
_cell.length_a   1.000
_cell.length_b   1.000
_cell.length_c   1.000
_cell.angle_alpha   90.00
_cell.angle_beta   90.00
_cell.angle_gamma   90.00
#
_symmetry.space_group_name_H-M   'P 1'
#
loop_
_entity.id
_entity.type
_entity.pdbx_description
1 polymer ?
#
loop_
_entity_poly.entity_id
_entity_poly.type
_entity_poly.pdbx_seq_one_letter_code
_entity_poly.pdbx_strand_id
1 'polypeptide(L)'
;MDLKQEGIYDASTLGSGKMLVLGFQHMFAMFGATVLVPILTGLSVSATLLFAGIGTLIFHLFTKFKVPAFLGSSFAFLGGYAAVKSFGVELGMSESVSLTYACIGVFCAGLLYFVLAALFKFYGVRRTMRFFPPVVTGPIIISIGLILSSSAINNCQANWWIALLAIAIIVVCNIFGKGMVKIIPIILGVIGSYVVAACFGQVDWTNLKEAAWFGMPFQWENTAFAVLQNPDWSFVGMAIIAIVPIAFATMIEHIGDVCAISSTCERNFIADPGLHRTLMGDGAATALAALWGAPANTTYGENTGVLNLTRVFDPKVVRIAACLAIVFSFSPKFAALIYAMPTATVGGVSLVLYGMISAVGVRNLVENKVDFTNNRNVLIAALILVLAIGINYGPGSISFGKVSLSGLAVAALVGIILNAVLPGNDFHFTSDYASGKRAEAEGKDLPEEFRKPLHDDPKYNG
;
A
#
# COMPACT_ATOMS: atom_id res chain seq x y z
N MET A 1 -21.69 30.40 -6.88
CA MET A 1 -21.82 30.17 -5.42
C MET A 1 -21.93 28.64 -5.24
N ASP A 2 -20.78 27.94 -5.26
CA ASP A 2 -20.77 26.48 -5.05
C ASP A 2 -20.96 26.25 -3.55
N LEU A 3 -22.16 25.79 -3.19
CA LEU A 3 -22.44 25.27 -1.85
C LEU A 3 -21.53 24.07 -1.66
N LYS A 4 -20.44 24.22 -0.91
CA LYS A 4 -19.60 23.09 -0.50
C LYS A 4 -20.51 22.11 0.24
N GLN A 5 -20.73 20.96 -0.35
CA GLN A 5 -21.52 19.89 0.24
C GLN A 5 -20.87 19.50 1.58
N GLU A 6 -21.59 19.62 2.69
CA GLU A 6 -21.11 19.20 4.01
C GLU A 6 -20.74 17.72 4.00
N GLY A 7 -19.67 17.34 4.71
CA GLY A 7 -19.25 15.95 4.80
C GLY A 7 -20.27 15.08 5.54
N ILE A 8 -20.57 13.89 5.02
CA ILE A 8 -21.50 12.96 5.61
C ILE A 8 -20.72 11.97 6.48
N TYR A 9 -20.90 12.06 7.79
CA TYR A 9 -20.23 11.22 8.79
C TYR A 9 -21.10 10.06 9.30
N ASP A 10 -22.38 10.04 8.98
CA ASP A 10 -23.28 8.90 9.19
C ASP A 10 -23.99 8.54 7.88
N ALA A 11 -23.49 7.51 7.23
CA ALA A 11 -24.01 7.05 5.95
C ALA A 11 -25.43 6.42 6.07
N SER A 12 -25.89 6.09 7.28
CA SER A 12 -27.24 5.55 7.50
C SER A 12 -28.32 6.52 7.00
N THR A 13 -28.05 7.83 6.99
CA THR A 13 -28.93 8.86 6.46
C THR A 13 -29.17 8.78 4.96
N LEU A 14 -28.27 8.11 4.21
CA LEU A 14 -28.35 7.97 2.75
C LEU A 14 -29.29 6.83 2.30
N GLY A 15 -29.64 5.91 3.20
CA GLY A 15 -30.38 4.70 2.90
C GLY A 15 -29.50 3.58 2.30
N SER A 16 -29.96 2.32 2.45
CA SER A 16 -29.17 1.11 2.14
C SER A 16 -28.71 1.02 0.69
N GLY A 17 -29.55 1.46 -0.27
CA GLY A 17 -29.21 1.40 -1.69
C GLY A 17 -28.03 2.30 -2.05
N LYS A 18 -28.02 3.56 -1.58
CA LYS A 18 -26.91 4.48 -1.81
C LYS A 18 -25.64 4.02 -1.10
N MET A 19 -25.73 3.49 0.12
CA MET A 19 -24.59 2.91 0.83
C MET A 19 -23.96 1.75 0.05
N LEU A 20 -24.79 0.88 -0.54
CA LEU A 20 -24.30 -0.25 -1.35
C LEU A 20 -23.56 0.26 -2.60
N VAL A 21 -24.10 1.24 -3.30
CA VAL A 21 -23.43 1.87 -4.46
C VAL A 21 -22.08 2.47 -4.07
N LEU A 22 -22.02 3.20 -2.95
CA LEU A 22 -20.78 3.75 -2.42
C LEU A 22 -19.78 2.64 -2.04
N GLY A 23 -20.26 1.54 -1.44
CA GLY A 23 -19.45 0.36 -1.16
C GLY A 23 -18.82 -0.22 -2.44
N PHE A 24 -19.60 -0.37 -3.50
CA PHE A 24 -19.08 -0.77 -4.81
C PHE A 24 -18.05 0.22 -5.36
N GLN A 25 -18.26 1.52 -5.19
CA GLN A 25 -17.28 2.54 -5.60
C GLN A 25 -15.93 2.36 -4.90
N HIS A 26 -15.94 2.16 -3.58
CA HIS A 26 -14.73 1.88 -2.81
C HIS A 26 -14.08 0.56 -3.22
N MET A 27 -14.87 -0.47 -3.50
CA MET A 27 -14.37 -1.75 -3.98
C MET A 27 -13.66 -1.59 -5.35
N PHE A 28 -14.29 -0.89 -6.29
CA PHE A 28 -13.68 -0.65 -7.62
C PHE A 28 -12.43 0.24 -7.54
N ALA A 29 -12.38 1.20 -6.63
CA ALA A 29 -11.21 2.06 -6.46
C ALA A 29 -9.97 1.25 -6.03
N MET A 30 -10.13 0.31 -5.08
CA MET A 30 -9.03 -0.52 -4.60
C MET A 30 -8.69 -1.70 -5.53
N PHE A 31 -9.65 -2.14 -6.35
CA PHE A 31 -9.60 -3.41 -7.03
C PHE A 31 -8.39 -3.52 -7.96
N GLY A 32 -8.16 -2.50 -8.82
CA GLY A 32 -7.08 -2.53 -9.80
C GLY A 32 -5.70 -2.70 -9.16
N ALA A 33 -5.43 -1.98 -8.08
CA ALA A 33 -4.18 -2.10 -7.35
C ALA A 33 -4.08 -3.44 -6.60
N THR A 34 -5.15 -3.85 -5.93
CA THR A 34 -5.15 -5.08 -5.10
C THR A 34 -4.87 -6.35 -5.90
N VAL A 35 -5.41 -6.47 -7.12
CA VAL A 35 -5.22 -7.69 -7.93
C VAL A 35 -3.89 -7.74 -8.67
N LEU A 36 -3.21 -6.62 -8.85
CA LEU A 36 -1.92 -6.58 -9.53
C LEU A 36 -0.80 -7.24 -8.71
N VAL A 37 -0.77 -7.04 -7.40
CA VAL A 37 0.29 -7.62 -6.55
C VAL A 37 0.33 -9.16 -6.65
N PRO A 38 -0.79 -9.91 -6.48
CA PRO A 38 -0.76 -11.36 -6.64
C PRO A 38 -0.39 -11.81 -8.06
N ILE A 39 -0.80 -11.10 -9.11
CA ILE A 39 -0.38 -11.40 -10.49
C ILE A 39 1.14 -11.30 -10.65
N LEU A 40 1.73 -10.25 -10.10
CA LEU A 40 3.17 -9.97 -10.21
C LEU A 40 4.04 -10.88 -9.33
N THR A 41 3.53 -11.29 -8.17
CA THR A 41 4.25 -12.18 -7.24
C THR A 41 4.07 -13.64 -7.55
N GLY A 42 2.92 -14.05 -8.10
CA GLY A 42 2.47 -15.43 -8.22
C GLY A 42 1.64 -15.91 -7.02
N LEU A 43 1.28 -15.03 -6.09
CA LEU A 43 0.38 -15.33 -4.98
C LEU A 43 -1.08 -15.45 -5.45
N SER A 44 -1.97 -15.97 -4.58
CA SER A 44 -3.37 -16.17 -4.93
C SER A 44 -4.17 -14.87 -4.95
N VAL A 45 -4.83 -14.56 -6.09
CA VAL A 45 -5.78 -13.44 -6.23
C VAL A 45 -6.96 -13.61 -5.26
N SER A 46 -7.51 -14.83 -5.14
CA SER A 46 -8.62 -15.11 -4.24
C SER A 46 -8.24 -14.89 -2.78
N ALA A 47 -7.08 -15.39 -2.34
CA ALA A 47 -6.57 -15.14 -0.98
C ALA A 47 -6.31 -13.64 -0.75
N THR A 48 -5.78 -12.95 -1.74
CA THR A 48 -5.55 -11.49 -1.66
C THR A 48 -6.84 -10.73 -1.42
N LEU A 49 -7.89 -11.00 -2.19
CA LEU A 49 -9.21 -10.35 -2.01
C LEU A 49 -9.83 -10.68 -0.65
N LEU A 50 -9.72 -11.96 -0.21
CA LEU A 50 -10.21 -12.37 1.10
C LEU A 50 -9.56 -11.56 2.21
N PHE A 51 -8.22 -11.50 2.21
CA PHE A 51 -7.47 -10.87 3.29
C PHE A 51 -7.37 -9.34 3.15
N ALA A 52 -7.59 -8.76 1.98
CA ALA A 52 -7.86 -7.33 1.84
C ALA A 52 -9.18 -6.96 2.55
N GLY A 53 -10.25 -7.74 2.34
CA GLY A 53 -11.53 -7.54 3.02
C GLY A 53 -11.44 -7.80 4.53
N ILE A 54 -10.96 -8.96 4.96
CA ILE A 54 -10.78 -9.31 6.39
C ILE A 54 -9.83 -8.32 7.06
N GLY A 55 -8.69 -7.99 6.42
CA GLY A 55 -7.72 -7.03 6.93
C GLY A 55 -8.32 -5.65 7.16
N THR A 56 -9.15 -5.17 6.23
CA THR A 56 -9.89 -3.92 6.39
C THR A 56 -10.84 -3.96 7.59
N LEU A 57 -11.56 -5.08 7.79
CA LEU A 57 -12.45 -5.22 8.95
C LEU A 57 -11.67 -5.26 10.27
N ILE A 58 -10.53 -5.96 10.31
CA ILE A 58 -9.62 -5.99 11.46
C ILE A 58 -9.07 -4.58 11.76
N PHE A 59 -8.63 -3.86 10.73
CA PHE A 59 -8.18 -2.48 10.88
C PHE A 59 -9.26 -1.60 11.50
N HIS A 60 -10.51 -1.70 11.00
CA HIS A 60 -11.63 -0.95 11.58
C HIS A 60 -11.89 -1.32 13.04
N LEU A 61 -11.71 -2.58 13.43
CA LEU A 61 -11.83 -3.01 14.82
C LEU A 61 -10.77 -2.35 15.71
N PHE A 62 -9.50 -2.38 15.28
CA PHE A 62 -8.40 -1.73 16.02
C PHE A 62 -8.58 -0.22 16.10
N THR A 63 -9.08 0.42 15.05
CA THR A 63 -9.32 1.87 14.99
C THR A 63 -10.67 2.30 15.58
N LYS A 64 -11.35 1.39 16.30
CA LYS A 64 -12.66 1.65 16.93
C LYS A 64 -13.72 2.11 15.92
N PHE A 65 -13.65 1.62 14.69
CA PHE A 65 -14.55 1.97 13.59
C PHE A 65 -14.57 3.47 13.25
N LYS A 66 -13.47 4.20 13.50
CA LYS A 66 -13.40 5.65 13.28
C LYS A 66 -12.76 6.02 11.93
N VAL A 67 -11.76 5.27 11.49
CA VAL A 67 -10.93 5.60 10.31
C VAL A 67 -11.50 4.94 9.05
N PRO A 68 -11.94 5.70 8.03
CA PRO A 68 -12.52 5.16 6.81
C PRO A 68 -11.43 4.75 5.79
N ALA A 69 -10.44 3.95 6.21
CA ALA A 69 -9.42 3.42 5.33
C ALA A 69 -9.78 2.03 4.83
N PHE A 70 -9.47 1.75 3.57
CA PHE A 70 -9.46 0.40 2.99
C PHE A 70 -8.02 -0.10 2.96
N LEU A 71 -7.82 -1.38 3.29
CA LEU A 71 -6.54 -2.05 3.20
C LEU A 71 -6.51 -3.00 2.00
N GLY A 72 -5.48 -2.87 1.18
CA GLY A 72 -5.26 -3.78 0.06
C GLY A 72 -3.81 -4.24 0.00
N SER A 73 -3.44 -4.94 -1.05
CA SER A 73 -2.10 -5.53 -1.19
C SER A 73 -1.01 -4.47 -1.37
N SER A 74 0.09 -4.61 -0.63
CA SER A 74 1.21 -3.67 -0.64
C SER A 74 2.18 -3.93 -1.80
N PHE A 75 2.45 -2.91 -2.62
CA PHE A 75 3.46 -2.95 -3.68
C PHE A 75 4.89 -2.90 -3.15
N ALA A 76 5.11 -2.33 -1.98
CA ALA A 76 6.44 -2.17 -1.40
C ALA A 76 7.16 -3.50 -1.18
N PHE A 77 6.41 -4.56 -0.90
CA PHE A 77 6.98 -5.90 -0.67
C PHE A 77 7.30 -6.68 -1.96
N LEU A 78 6.95 -6.19 -3.16
CA LEU A 78 7.21 -6.90 -4.41
C LEU A 78 8.67 -7.29 -4.58
N GLY A 79 9.59 -6.38 -4.27
CA GLY A 79 11.04 -6.65 -4.31
C GLY A 79 11.47 -7.72 -3.31
N GLY A 80 10.86 -7.77 -2.13
CA GLY A 80 11.11 -8.79 -1.11
C GLY A 80 10.62 -10.18 -1.56
N TYR A 81 9.41 -10.27 -2.12
CA TYR A 81 8.89 -11.51 -2.70
C TYR A 81 9.78 -12.01 -3.83
N ALA A 82 10.19 -11.13 -4.74
CA ALA A 82 11.07 -11.47 -5.85
C ALA A 82 12.43 -11.98 -5.36
N ALA A 83 13.04 -11.34 -4.38
CA ALA A 83 14.32 -11.75 -3.81
C ALA A 83 14.25 -13.14 -3.16
N VAL A 84 13.25 -13.38 -2.29
CA VAL A 84 13.08 -14.68 -1.63
C VAL A 84 12.77 -15.78 -2.63
N LYS A 85 11.93 -15.48 -3.67
CA LYS A 85 11.64 -16.42 -4.75
C LYS A 85 12.91 -16.80 -5.52
N SER A 86 13.74 -15.83 -5.90
CA SER A 86 15.00 -16.06 -6.60
C SER A 86 15.95 -16.95 -5.78
N PHE A 87 16.15 -16.64 -4.52
CA PHE A 87 17.00 -17.45 -3.61
C PHE A 87 16.49 -18.88 -3.45
N GLY A 88 15.17 -19.08 -3.34
CA GLY A 88 14.60 -20.41 -3.22
C GLY A 88 14.81 -21.24 -4.49
N VAL A 89 14.62 -20.64 -5.67
CA VAL A 89 14.85 -21.31 -6.95
C VAL A 89 16.33 -21.69 -7.10
N GLU A 90 17.27 -20.83 -6.72
CA GLU A 90 18.72 -21.14 -6.72
C GLU A 90 19.07 -22.31 -5.80
N LEU A 91 18.31 -22.53 -4.74
CA LEU A 91 18.45 -23.67 -3.83
C LEU A 91 17.65 -24.90 -4.26
N GLY A 92 17.00 -24.86 -5.45
CA GLY A 92 16.22 -25.97 -6.00
C GLY A 92 14.80 -26.10 -5.46
N MET A 93 14.29 -25.08 -4.74
CA MET A 93 12.91 -25.03 -4.28
C MET A 93 11.96 -24.59 -5.41
N SER A 94 10.70 -25.04 -5.37
CA SER A 94 9.69 -24.51 -6.28
C SER A 94 9.35 -23.03 -5.95
N GLU A 95 8.88 -22.29 -6.96
CA GLU A 95 8.48 -20.89 -6.76
C GLU A 95 7.39 -20.73 -5.70
N SER A 96 6.40 -21.63 -5.67
CA SER A 96 5.30 -21.57 -4.70
C SER A 96 5.78 -21.79 -3.27
N VAL A 97 6.67 -22.74 -3.04
CA VAL A 97 7.28 -22.99 -1.73
C VAL A 97 8.11 -21.78 -1.30
N SER A 98 8.93 -21.22 -2.19
CA SER A 98 9.73 -20.02 -1.90
C SER A 98 8.86 -18.81 -1.52
N LEU A 99 7.72 -18.62 -2.19
CA LEU A 99 6.76 -17.58 -1.86
C LEU A 99 6.10 -17.80 -0.49
N THR A 100 5.89 -19.06 -0.11
CA THR A 100 5.33 -19.38 1.22
C THR A 100 6.32 -19.00 2.34
N TYR A 101 7.63 -19.20 2.13
CA TYR A 101 8.67 -18.67 3.04
C TYR A 101 8.69 -17.13 3.05
N ALA A 102 8.51 -16.48 1.91
CA ALA A 102 8.40 -15.03 1.86
C ALA A 102 7.20 -14.53 2.70
N CYS A 103 6.09 -15.26 2.70
CA CYS A 103 4.95 -14.95 3.56
C CYS A 103 5.31 -15.02 5.05
N ILE A 104 6.21 -15.93 5.49
CA ILE A 104 6.71 -15.93 6.87
C ILE A 104 7.50 -14.64 7.17
N GLY A 105 8.32 -14.19 6.23
CA GLY A 105 9.01 -12.90 6.34
C GLY A 105 8.03 -11.72 6.48
N VAL A 106 6.95 -11.73 5.70
CA VAL A 106 5.87 -10.72 5.77
C VAL A 106 5.10 -10.80 7.09
N PHE A 107 4.86 -12.00 7.61
CA PHE A 107 4.28 -12.17 8.95
C PHE A 107 5.13 -11.47 10.02
N CYS A 108 6.45 -11.71 9.99
CA CYS A 108 7.38 -11.04 10.91
C CYS A 108 7.42 -9.52 10.70
N ALA A 109 7.31 -9.06 9.45
CA ALA A 109 7.17 -7.63 9.14
C ALA A 109 5.89 -7.05 9.76
N GLY A 110 4.76 -7.75 9.68
CA GLY A 110 3.51 -7.36 10.36
C GLY A 110 3.66 -7.26 11.88
N LEU A 111 4.44 -8.14 12.50
CA LEU A 111 4.75 -8.05 13.94
C LEU A 111 5.59 -6.83 14.29
N LEU A 112 6.47 -6.37 13.39
CA LEU A 112 7.26 -5.15 13.61
C LEU A 112 6.37 -3.90 13.75
N TYR A 113 5.19 -3.88 13.10
CA TYR A 113 4.21 -2.79 13.27
C TYR A 113 3.73 -2.66 14.73
N PHE A 114 3.59 -3.77 15.44
CA PHE A 114 3.24 -3.72 16.88
C PHE A 114 4.35 -3.11 17.71
N VAL A 115 5.62 -3.37 17.37
CA VAL A 115 6.76 -2.75 18.03
C VAL A 115 6.75 -1.23 17.82
N LEU A 116 6.57 -0.78 16.56
CA LEU A 116 6.48 0.64 16.27
C LEU A 116 5.25 1.28 16.91
N ALA A 117 4.11 0.59 16.91
CA ALA A 117 2.90 1.06 17.60
C ALA A 117 3.12 1.23 19.11
N ALA A 118 3.87 0.32 19.73
CA ALA A 118 4.27 0.45 21.13
C ALA A 118 5.18 1.67 21.36
N LEU A 119 6.14 1.91 20.46
CA LEU A 119 6.98 3.12 20.51
C LEU A 119 6.14 4.38 20.43
N PHE A 120 5.17 4.45 19.50
CA PHE A 120 4.25 5.59 19.40
C PHE A 120 3.42 5.78 20.67
N LYS A 121 2.98 4.69 21.28
CA LYS A 121 2.16 4.72 22.51
C LYS A 121 2.96 5.18 23.72
N PHE A 122 4.22 4.70 23.89
CA PHE A 122 5.01 4.96 25.11
C PHE A 122 5.90 6.20 24.97
N TYR A 123 6.47 6.47 23.81
CA TYR A 123 7.39 7.62 23.58
C TYR A 123 6.71 8.82 22.94
N GLY A 124 5.47 8.64 22.45
CA GLY A 124 4.73 9.69 21.77
C GLY A 124 5.09 9.83 20.29
N VAL A 125 4.13 10.39 19.53
CA VAL A 125 4.23 10.53 18.06
C VAL A 125 5.41 11.42 17.68
N ARG A 126 5.58 12.55 18.34
CA ARG A 126 6.61 13.56 18.01
C ARG A 126 8.03 13.02 18.11
N ARG A 127 8.34 12.27 19.18
CA ARG A 127 9.69 11.71 19.40
C ARG A 127 9.97 10.59 18.40
N THR A 128 9.00 9.72 18.15
CA THR A 128 9.15 8.58 17.24
C THR A 128 9.30 9.04 15.79
N MET A 129 8.50 10.02 15.34
CA MET A 129 8.58 10.57 13.98
C MET A 129 9.89 11.28 13.68
N ARG A 130 10.68 11.65 14.68
CA ARG A 130 12.03 12.20 14.48
C ARG A 130 12.98 11.24 13.78
N PHE A 131 12.75 9.93 13.89
CA PHE A 131 13.55 8.90 13.21
C PHE A 131 13.11 8.71 11.75
N PHE A 132 11.90 9.12 11.41
CA PHE A 132 11.28 8.93 10.10
C PHE A 132 10.85 10.27 9.46
N PRO A 133 11.77 11.25 9.33
CA PRO A 133 11.43 12.53 8.72
C PRO A 133 11.20 12.38 7.21
N PRO A 134 10.49 13.32 6.57
CA PRO A 134 10.22 13.30 5.13
C PRO A 134 11.47 13.17 4.25
N VAL A 135 12.62 13.70 4.68
CA VAL A 135 13.91 13.56 3.99
C VAL A 135 14.40 12.11 3.89
N VAL A 136 13.94 11.23 4.79
CA VAL A 136 14.21 9.77 4.74
C VAL A 136 13.11 9.07 3.96
N THR A 137 11.85 9.39 4.27
CA THR A 137 10.68 8.65 3.83
C THR A 137 10.33 8.94 2.36
N GLY A 138 10.46 10.19 1.94
CA GLY A 138 10.22 10.59 0.56
C GLY A 138 11.11 9.82 -0.44
N PRO A 139 12.45 9.84 -0.30
CA PRO A 139 13.33 9.09 -1.18
C PRO A 139 13.10 7.57 -1.15
N ILE A 140 12.74 6.97 -0.01
CA ILE A 140 12.38 5.55 0.06
C ILE A 140 11.16 5.26 -0.80
N ILE A 141 10.08 6.04 -0.68
CA ILE A 141 8.85 5.87 -1.46
C ILE A 141 9.13 6.09 -2.96
N ILE A 142 9.93 7.10 -3.32
CA ILE A 142 10.37 7.33 -4.71
C ILE A 142 11.08 6.08 -5.24
N SER A 143 11.99 5.51 -4.46
CA SER A 143 12.76 4.33 -4.86
C SER A 143 11.89 3.11 -5.10
N ILE A 144 10.82 2.90 -4.32
CA ILE A 144 9.90 1.77 -4.51
C ILE A 144 9.33 1.80 -5.94
N GLY A 145 8.75 2.92 -6.36
CA GLY A 145 8.16 3.02 -7.70
C GLY A 145 9.19 2.89 -8.82
N LEU A 146 10.39 3.49 -8.65
CA LEU A 146 11.46 3.41 -9.66
C LEU A 146 12.04 2.00 -9.79
N ILE A 147 12.23 1.28 -8.70
CA ILE A 147 12.73 -0.11 -8.72
C ILE A 147 11.75 -1.02 -9.47
N LEU A 148 10.46 -0.85 -9.25
CA LEU A 148 9.43 -1.68 -9.87
C LEU A 148 9.21 -1.36 -11.36
N SER A 149 9.64 -0.20 -11.83
CA SER A 149 9.40 0.26 -13.22
C SER A 149 9.95 -0.69 -14.28
N SER A 150 11.08 -1.35 -14.05
CA SER A 150 11.67 -2.29 -15.01
C SER A 150 10.78 -3.51 -15.23
N SER A 151 10.16 -4.04 -14.18
CA SER A 151 9.19 -5.14 -14.29
C SER A 151 7.99 -4.74 -15.15
N ALA A 152 7.46 -3.53 -14.96
CA ALA A 152 6.37 -3.01 -15.77
C ALA A 152 6.77 -2.83 -17.22
N ILE A 153 7.96 -2.31 -17.50
CA ILE A 153 8.50 -2.16 -18.87
C ILE A 153 8.65 -3.53 -19.54
N ASN A 154 9.19 -4.52 -18.83
CA ASN A 154 9.32 -5.88 -19.34
C ASN A 154 7.95 -6.48 -19.71
N ASN A 155 6.93 -6.27 -18.90
CA ASN A 155 5.58 -6.69 -19.19
C ASN A 155 4.98 -5.97 -20.40
N CYS A 156 5.31 -4.69 -20.62
CA CYS A 156 4.87 -3.92 -21.79
C CYS A 156 5.46 -4.46 -23.10
N GLN A 157 6.66 -5.08 -23.05
CA GLN A 157 7.32 -5.65 -24.23
C GLN A 157 6.50 -6.76 -24.90
N ALA A 158 5.60 -7.41 -24.16
CA ALA A 158 4.70 -8.40 -24.73
C ALA A 158 3.82 -7.82 -25.87
N ASN A 159 3.32 -6.58 -25.69
CA ASN A 159 2.61 -5.82 -26.72
C ASN A 159 2.49 -4.33 -26.32
N TRP A 160 3.39 -3.49 -26.85
CA TRP A 160 3.40 -2.06 -26.54
C TRP A 160 2.11 -1.33 -26.89
N TRP A 161 1.38 -1.75 -27.94
CA TRP A 161 0.13 -1.08 -28.31
C TRP A 161 -0.96 -1.26 -27.26
N ILE A 162 -1.09 -2.46 -26.69
CA ILE A 162 -2.02 -2.73 -25.60
C ILE A 162 -1.60 -1.99 -24.32
N ALA A 163 -0.30 -1.98 -24.01
CA ALA A 163 0.23 -1.24 -22.86
C ALA A 163 -0.01 0.27 -22.98
N LEU A 164 0.29 0.87 -24.13
CA LEU A 164 0.05 2.29 -24.40
C LEU A 164 -1.45 2.64 -24.37
N LEU A 165 -2.30 1.75 -24.85
CA LEU A 165 -3.75 1.92 -24.77
C LEU A 165 -4.21 1.95 -23.30
N ALA A 166 -3.72 1.05 -22.46
CA ALA A 166 -4.03 1.06 -21.02
C ALA A 166 -3.62 2.39 -20.36
N ILE A 167 -2.39 2.83 -20.62
CA ILE A 167 -1.86 4.12 -20.12
C ILE A 167 -2.72 5.27 -20.60
N ALA A 168 -3.04 5.33 -21.90
CA ALA A 168 -3.85 6.41 -22.49
C ALA A 168 -5.24 6.48 -21.84
N ILE A 169 -5.91 5.34 -21.65
CA ILE A 169 -7.23 5.30 -21.00
C ILE A 169 -7.11 5.83 -19.56
N ILE A 170 -6.10 5.38 -18.79
CA ILE A 170 -5.91 5.85 -17.41
C ILE A 170 -5.69 7.36 -17.37
N VAL A 171 -4.80 7.89 -18.23
CA VAL A 171 -4.48 9.32 -18.27
C VAL A 171 -5.70 10.14 -18.67
N VAL A 172 -6.43 9.73 -19.72
CA VAL A 172 -7.64 10.44 -20.17
C VAL A 172 -8.71 10.41 -19.09
N CYS A 173 -8.97 9.26 -18.48
CA CYS A 173 -9.96 9.13 -17.41
C CYS A 173 -9.58 9.95 -16.17
N ASN A 174 -8.30 9.99 -15.81
CA ASN A 174 -7.83 10.73 -14.64
C ASN A 174 -7.88 12.24 -14.84
N ILE A 175 -7.48 12.74 -16.02
CA ILE A 175 -7.37 14.18 -16.30
C ILE A 175 -8.71 14.78 -16.75
N PHE A 176 -9.38 14.14 -17.71
CA PHE A 176 -10.59 14.66 -18.33
C PHE A 176 -11.87 14.03 -17.76
N GLY A 177 -11.76 12.94 -17.03
CA GLY A 177 -12.88 12.25 -16.40
C GLY A 177 -13.60 13.12 -15.38
N LYS A 178 -14.91 12.90 -15.24
CA LYS A 178 -15.76 13.53 -14.23
C LYS A 178 -16.45 12.46 -13.38
N GLY A 179 -16.73 12.77 -12.13
CA GLY A 179 -17.42 11.86 -11.23
C GLY A 179 -16.64 10.54 -11.06
N MET A 180 -17.34 9.41 -11.23
CA MET A 180 -16.78 8.06 -11.08
C MET A 180 -15.62 7.76 -12.03
N VAL A 181 -15.66 8.23 -13.27
CA VAL A 181 -14.60 7.98 -14.26
C VAL A 181 -13.25 8.46 -13.76
N LYS A 182 -13.22 9.60 -13.06
CA LYS A 182 -12.00 10.16 -12.47
C LYS A 182 -11.48 9.37 -11.28
N ILE A 183 -12.35 8.64 -10.58
CA ILE A 183 -11.98 7.87 -9.37
C ILE A 183 -11.40 6.51 -9.71
N ILE A 184 -11.91 5.86 -10.76
CA ILE A 184 -11.56 4.49 -11.13
C ILE A 184 -10.76 4.40 -12.45
N PRO A 185 -9.79 5.29 -12.69
CA PRO A 185 -9.07 5.33 -13.98
C PRO A 185 -8.30 4.02 -14.22
N ILE A 186 -7.75 3.42 -13.16
CA ILE A 186 -6.95 2.19 -13.23
C ILE A 186 -7.81 1.04 -13.73
N ILE A 187 -8.99 0.81 -13.12
CA ILE A 187 -9.88 -0.28 -13.54
C ILE A 187 -10.42 -0.05 -14.96
N LEU A 188 -10.67 1.21 -15.35
CA LEU A 188 -11.08 1.53 -16.72
C LEU A 188 -9.96 1.25 -17.73
N GLY A 189 -8.71 1.54 -17.38
CA GLY A 189 -7.53 1.17 -18.16
C GLY A 189 -7.37 -0.34 -18.30
N VAL A 190 -7.53 -1.07 -17.21
CA VAL A 190 -7.54 -2.55 -17.21
C VAL A 190 -8.63 -3.07 -18.14
N ILE A 191 -9.90 -2.72 -17.90
CA ILE A 191 -11.03 -3.25 -18.68
C ILE A 191 -10.92 -2.85 -20.14
N GLY A 192 -10.62 -1.59 -20.44
CA GLY A 192 -10.55 -1.09 -21.83
C GLY A 192 -9.45 -1.79 -22.63
N SER A 193 -8.24 -1.88 -22.09
CA SER A 193 -7.13 -2.57 -22.78
C SER A 193 -7.33 -4.09 -22.84
N TYR A 194 -7.95 -4.69 -21.80
CA TYR A 194 -8.27 -6.11 -21.78
C TYR A 194 -9.31 -6.48 -22.85
N VAL A 195 -10.41 -5.68 -22.98
CA VAL A 195 -11.43 -5.90 -24.00
C VAL A 195 -10.81 -5.80 -25.40
N VAL A 196 -9.98 -4.79 -25.65
CA VAL A 196 -9.32 -4.64 -26.95
C VAL A 196 -8.40 -5.83 -27.22
N ALA A 197 -7.59 -6.26 -26.26
CA ALA A 197 -6.74 -7.45 -26.39
C ALA A 197 -7.55 -8.73 -26.64
N ALA A 198 -8.72 -8.86 -26.01
CA ALA A 198 -9.64 -9.96 -26.25
C ALA A 198 -10.20 -9.95 -27.69
N CYS A 199 -10.56 -8.79 -28.22
CA CYS A 199 -11.00 -8.64 -29.60
C CYS A 199 -9.91 -9.04 -30.62
N PHE A 200 -8.64 -8.83 -30.28
CA PHE A 200 -7.49 -9.26 -31.08
C PHE A 200 -7.05 -10.71 -30.80
N GLY A 201 -7.80 -11.50 -30.01
CA GLY A 201 -7.50 -12.89 -29.72
C GLY A 201 -6.27 -13.12 -28.85
N GLN A 202 -5.82 -12.11 -28.09
CA GLN A 202 -4.64 -12.17 -27.22
C GLN A 202 -4.93 -12.68 -25.80
N VAL A 203 -6.12 -13.22 -25.56
CA VAL A 203 -6.57 -13.68 -24.24
C VAL A 203 -6.82 -15.18 -24.31
N ASP A 204 -6.19 -15.93 -23.41
CA ASP A 204 -6.48 -17.34 -23.19
C ASP A 204 -7.65 -17.52 -22.23
N TRP A 205 -8.76 -18.05 -22.74
CA TRP A 205 -9.98 -18.27 -21.99
C TRP A 205 -10.09 -19.70 -21.41
N THR A 206 -9.09 -20.56 -21.58
CA THR A 206 -9.14 -21.98 -21.20
C THR A 206 -9.40 -22.12 -19.70
N ASN A 207 -8.55 -21.53 -18.88
CA ASN A 207 -8.67 -21.59 -17.43
C ASN A 207 -9.99 -20.95 -16.92
N LEU A 208 -10.48 -19.90 -17.60
CA LEU A 208 -11.74 -19.26 -17.24
C LEU A 208 -12.95 -20.18 -17.50
N LYS A 209 -12.94 -20.95 -18.58
CA LYS A 209 -14.03 -21.89 -18.92
C LYS A 209 -14.13 -23.02 -17.90
N GLU A 210 -12.99 -23.54 -17.46
CA GLU A 210 -12.89 -24.68 -16.54
C GLU A 210 -13.07 -24.28 -15.06
N ALA A 211 -12.83 -23.02 -14.71
CA ALA A 211 -12.92 -22.54 -13.34
C ALA A 211 -14.32 -22.67 -12.76
N ALA A 212 -14.42 -23.13 -11.51
CA ALA A 212 -15.65 -23.21 -10.76
C ALA A 212 -16.20 -21.82 -10.37
N TRP A 213 -17.51 -21.71 -10.22
CA TRP A 213 -18.14 -20.46 -9.75
C TRP A 213 -17.87 -20.19 -8.27
N PHE A 214 -17.80 -21.25 -7.45
CA PHE A 214 -17.56 -21.19 -6.03
C PHE A 214 -16.42 -22.12 -5.63
N GLY A 215 -15.54 -21.68 -4.73
CA GLY A 215 -14.43 -22.45 -4.21
C GLY A 215 -13.78 -21.78 -3.00
N MET A 216 -12.90 -22.52 -2.33
CA MET A 216 -12.11 -21.95 -1.24
C MET A 216 -11.10 -20.95 -1.78
N PRO A 217 -10.96 -19.77 -1.16
CA PRO A 217 -10.10 -18.71 -1.67
C PRO A 217 -8.60 -18.93 -1.40
N PHE A 218 -8.21 -19.93 -0.65
CA PHE A 218 -6.83 -20.30 -0.36
C PHE A 218 -6.63 -21.82 -0.46
N GLN A 219 -5.39 -22.22 -0.70
CA GLN A 219 -4.93 -23.62 -0.67
C GLN A 219 -3.99 -23.80 0.51
N TRP A 220 -4.15 -24.91 1.26
CA TRP A 220 -3.37 -25.16 2.47
C TRP A 220 -1.86 -25.19 2.19
N GLU A 221 -1.47 -25.76 1.06
CA GLU A 221 -0.07 -25.88 0.65
C GLU A 221 0.63 -24.52 0.45
N ASN A 222 -0.15 -23.47 0.15
CA ASN A 222 0.36 -22.11 -0.07
C ASN A 222 0.32 -21.25 1.20
N THR A 223 -0.08 -21.82 2.34
CA THR A 223 -0.10 -21.10 3.62
C THR A 223 1.23 -21.23 4.36
N ALA A 224 1.57 -20.24 5.17
CA ALA A 224 2.76 -20.31 6.05
C ALA A 224 2.73 -21.54 6.98
N PHE A 225 1.55 -22.03 7.33
CA PHE A 225 1.37 -23.21 8.19
C PHE A 225 1.90 -24.50 7.53
N ALA A 226 1.81 -24.63 6.21
CA ALA A 226 2.34 -25.79 5.48
C ALA A 226 3.86 -25.87 5.59
N VAL A 227 4.56 -24.76 5.45
CA VAL A 227 6.02 -24.69 5.61
C VAL A 227 6.45 -24.93 7.06
N LEU A 228 5.68 -24.43 8.02
CA LEU A 228 6.00 -24.60 9.44
C LEU A 228 5.87 -26.05 9.94
N GLN A 229 5.31 -26.97 9.15
CA GLN A 229 5.31 -28.41 9.47
C GLN A 229 6.70 -29.05 9.33
N ASN A 230 7.50 -28.58 8.34
CA ASN A 230 8.88 -29.06 8.14
C ASN A 230 9.77 -27.89 7.64
N PRO A 231 10.09 -26.92 8.51
CA PRO A 231 10.74 -25.69 8.10
C PRO A 231 12.24 -25.87 7.87
N ASP A 232 12.75 -25.28 6.80
CA ASP A 232 14.16 -24.92 6.68
C ASP A 232 14.40 -23.60 7.43
N TRP A 233 14.88 -23.70 8.67
CA TRP A 233 15.13 -22.55 9.54
C TRP A 233 16.17 -21.57 8.96
N SER A 234 17.11 -22.05 8.15
CA SER A 234 18.09 -21.20 7.49
C SER A 234 17.41 -20.32 6.46
N PHE A 235 16.50 -20.89 5.66
CA PHE A 235 15.75 -20.16 4.67
C PHE A 235 14.68 -19.25 5.28
N VAL A 236 14.03 -19.66 6.38
CA VAL A 236 13.17 -18.78 7.19
C VAL A 236 13.93 -17.52 7.62
N GLY A 237 15.13 -17.70 8.19
CA GLY A 237 15.97 -16.57 8.61
C GLY A 237 16.31 -15.63 7.46
N MET A 238 16.64 -16.18 6.29
CA MET A 238 16.94 -15.41 5.09
C MET A 238 15.72 -14.62 4.58
N ALA A 239 14.54 -15.25 4.56
CA ALA A 239 13.28 -14.60 4.17
C ALA A 239 12.91 -13.45 5.12
N ILE A 240 13.07 -13.64 6.42
CA ILE A 240 12.83 -12.60 7.44
C ILE A 240 13.75 -11.40 7.19
N ILE A 241 15.05 -11.64 7.00
CA ILE A 241 16.03 -10.58 6.82
C ILE A 241 15.81 -9.83 5.51
N ALA A 242 15.40 -10.53 4.43
CA ALA A 242 15.09 -9.90 3.15
C ALA A 242 13.83 -9.00 3.20
N ILE A 243 12.84 -9.35 4.02
CA ILE A 243 11.51 -8.73 3.98
C ILE A 243 11.28 -7.74 5.13
N VAL A 244 11.67 -8.07 6.36
CA VAL A 244 11.35 -7.24 7.54
C VAL A 244 11.82 -5.77 7.42
N PRO A 245 13.00 -5.46 6.86
CA PRO A 245 13.41 -4.06 6.69
C PRO A 245 12.51 -3.24 5.77
N ILE A 246 11.78 -3.88 4.85
CA ILE A 246 10.83 -3.20 3.95
C ILE A 246 9.65 -2.63 4.76
N ALA A 247 9.29 -3.27 5.87
CA ALA A 247 8.21 -2.81 6.74
C ALA A 247 8.40 -1.38 7.24
N PHE A 248 9.63 -0.90 7.40
CA PHE A 248 9.85 0.51 7.77
C PHE A 248 9.30 1.47 6.72
N ALA A 249 9.46 1.15 5.42
CA ALA A 249 8.93 1.98 4.36
C ALA A 249 7.40 1.97 4.36
N THR A 250 6.77 0.81 4.53
CA THR A 250 5.30 0.69 4.52
C THR A 250 4.65 1.27 5.77
N MET A 251 5.30 1.18 6.93
CA MET A 251 4.83 1.86 8.14
C MET A 251 4.78 3.38 7.97
N ILE A 252 5.73 3.93 7.24
CA ILE A 252 5.78 5.36 6.94
C ILE A 252 4.71 5.74 5.92
N GLU A 253 4.55 4.95 4.86
CA GLU A 253 3.47 5.08 3.89
C GLU A 253 2.11 5.11 4.61
N HIS A 254 1.87 4.15 5.52
CA HIS A 254 0.68 4.10 6.35
C HIS A 254 0.44 5.38 7.16
N ILE A 255 1.49 5.94 7.79
CA ILE A 255 1.36 7.20 8.54
C ILE A 255 0.97 8.34 7.61
N GLY A 256 1.58 8.42 6.41
CA GLY A 256 1.23 9.40 5.39
C GLY A 256 -0.23 9.29 4.95
N ASP A 257 -0.71 8.08 4.71
CA ASP A 257 -2.10 7.81 4.34
C ASP A 257 -3.07 8.20 5.44
N VAL A 258 -2.77 7.89 6.71
CA VAL A 258 -3.60 8.30 7.85
C VAL A 258 -3.66 9.83 7.96
N CYS A 259 -2.56 10.54 7.69
CA CYS A 259 -2.54 11.99 7.61
C CYS A 259 -3.43 12.51 6.47
N ALA A 260 -3.34 11.90 5.28
CA ALA A 260 -4.14 12.27 4.12
C ALA A 260 -5.64 12.03 4.35
N ILE A 261 -6.00 10.89 4.95
CA ILE A 261 -7.38 10.56 5.32
C ILE A 261 -7.89 11.55 6.39
N SER A 262 -7.06 11.88 7.38
CA SER A 262 -7.40 12.87 8.43
C SER A 262 -7.73 14.23 7.82
N SER A 263 -6.89 14.71 6.90
CA SER A 263 -7.11 15.96 6.17
C SER A 263 -8.38 15.91 5.30
N THR A 264 -8.62 14.80 4.61
CA THR A 264 -9.79 14.62 3.74
C THR A 264 -11.08 14.58 4.53
N CYS A 265 -11.09 13.87 5.66
CA CYS A 265 -12.26 13.71 6.53
C CYS A 265 -12.45 14.85 7.51
N GLU A 266 -11.54 15.83 7.53
CA GLU A 266 -11.56 16.94 8.48
C GLU A 266 -11.62 16.45 9.95
N ARG A 267 -10.91 15.32 10.25
CA ARG A 267 -10.81 14.68 11.58
C ARG A 267 -9.39 14.25 11.88
N ASN A 268 -8.93 14.46 13.09
CA ASN A 268 -7.56 14.09 13.50
C ASN A 268 -7.48 12.62 13.96
N PHE A 269 -7.29 11.70 13.02
CA PHE A 269 -7.12 10.28 13.33
C PHE A 269 -5.74 9.93 13.91
N ILE A 270 -4.80 10.86 13.87
CA ILE A 270 -3.49 10.73 14.52
C ILE A 270 -3.66 10.78 16.04
N ALA A 271 -4.57 11.63 16.52
CA ALA A 271 -4.88 11.77 17.93
C ALA A 271 -5.92 10.74 18.40
N ASP A 272 -7.03 10.58 17.67
CA ASP A 272 -8.12 9.66 17.98
C ASP A 272 -8.59 8.90 16.72
N PRO A 273 -8.39 7.60 16.63
CA PRO A 273 -8.02 6.61 17.67
C PRO A 273 -6.53 6.55 18.01
N GLY A 274 -5.67 7.32 17.31
CA GLY A 274 -4.24 7.39 17.53
C GLY A 274 -3.43 6.48 16.59
N LEU A 275 -2.24 6.93 16.16
CA LEU A 275 -1.36 6.21 15.23
C LEU A 275 -0.98 4.80 15.72
N HIS A 276 -0.85 4.62 17.04
CA HIS A 276 -0.57 3.29 17.59
C HIS A 276 -1.66 2.28 17.25
N ARG A 277 -2.93 2.70 17.18
CA ARG A 277 -4.05 1.80 16.83
C ARG A 277 -4.14 1.54 15.33
N THR A 278 -3.88 2.56 14.50
CA THR A 278 -3.88 2.38 13.05
C THR A 278 -2.75 1.46 12.62
N LEU A 279 -1.53 1.63 13.18
CA LEU A 279 -0.41 0.74 12.94
C LEU A 279 -0.66 -0.70 13.44
N MET A 280 -1.27 -0.86 14.63
CA MET A 280 -1.64 -2.21 15.11
C MET A 280 -2.66 -2.88 14.18
N GLY A 281 -3.61 -2.13 13.65
CA GLY A 281 -4.61 -2.65 12.72
C GLY A 281 -3.99 -3.09 11.39
N ASP A 282 -3.10 -2.28 10.84
CA ASP A 282 -2.39 -2.58 9.60
C ASP A 282 -1.43 -3.76 9.76
N GLY A 283 -0.64 -3.77 10.85
CA GLY A 283 0.25 -4.89 11.18
C GLY A 283 -0.50 -6.21 11.41
N ALA A 284 -1.65 -6.18 12.11
CA ALA A 284 -2.48 -7.36 12.32
C ALA A 284 -3.06 -7.88 11.00
N ALA A 285 -3.53 -6.98 10.13
CA ALA A 285 -4.05 -7.34 8.81
C ALA A 285 -2.95 -7.97 7.94
N THR A 286 -1.75 -7.37 7.91
CA THR A 286 -0.58 -7.87 7.19
C THR A 286 -0.13 -9.24 7.72
N ALA A 287 0.02 -9.38 9.03
CA ALA A 287 0.43 -10.64 9.63
C ALA A 287 -0.57 -11.77 9.35
N LEU A 288 -1.87 -11.49 9.49
CA LEU A 288 -2.90 -12.50 9.21
C LEU A 288 -2.91 -12.89 7.74
N ALA A 289 -2.88 -11.92 6.81
CA ALA A 289 -2.86 -12.18 5.39
C ALA A 289 -1.68 -13.09 4.99
N ALA A 290 -0.50 -12.78 5.50
CA ALA A 290 0.71 -13.56 5.24
C ALA A 290 0.63 -15.00 5.75
N LEU A 291 0.06 -15.25 6.92
CA LEU A 291 -0.13 -16.62 7.44
C LEU A 291 -0.95 -17.50 6.50
N TRP A 292 -1.89 -16.91 5.75
CA TRP A 292 -2.77 -17.62 4.81
C TRP A 292 -2.32 -17.54 3.36
N GLY A 293 -1.07 -17.14 3.10
CA GLY A 293 -0.50 -17.11 1.75
C GLY A 293 -1.00 -15.95 0.88
N ALA A 294 -1.52 -14.90 1.50
CA ALA A 294 -1.84 -13.65 0.83
C ALA A 294 -0.70 -12.62 0.99
N PRO A 295 -0.59 -11.64 0.10
CA PRO A 295 0.41 -10.57 0.23
C PRO A 295 0.15 -9.68 1.45
N ALA A 296 1.20 -8.93 1.85
CA ALA A 296 1.11 -7.90 2.86
C ALA A 296 -0.02 -6.92 2.54
N ASN A 297 -0.74 -6.45 3.55
CA ASN A 297 -1.70 -5.37 3.42
C ASN A 297 -1.04 -4.00 3.67
N THR A 298 -1.67 -2.95 3.17
CA THR A 298 -1.38 -1.55 3.47
C THR A 298 -2.62 -0.69 3.24
N THR A 299 -2.64 0.52 3.80
CA THR A 299 -3.71 1.49 3.54
C THR A 299 -3.66 1.98 2.09
N TYR A 300 -4.84 2.26 1.50
CA TYR A 300 -4.95 2.66 0.09
C TYR A 300 -5.36 4.12 -0.07
N GLY A 301 -4.46 4.90 -0.68
CA GLY A 301 -4.69 6.29 -1.04
C GLY A 301 -5.79 6.47 -2.10
N GLU A 302 -6.00 5.49 -2.99
CA GLU A 302 -7.06 5.48 -4.00
C GLU A 302 -8.45 5.61 -3.36
N ASN A 303 -8.66 4.94 -2.24
CA ASN A 303 -9.91 5.02 -1.50
C ASN A 303 -10.12 6.39 -0.84
N THR A 304 -9.03 7.08 -0.48
CA THR A 304 -9.09 8.48 -0.04
C THR A 304 -9.60 9.41 -1.15
N GLY A 305 -9.29 9.10 -2.41
CA GLY A 305 -9.87 9.78 -3.56
C GLY A 305 -11.39 9.65 -3.64
N VAL A 306 -11.94 8.47 -3.33
CA VAL A 306 -13.40 8.25 -3.25
C VAL A 306 -14.01 9.09 -2.12
N LEU A 307 -13.40 9.08 -0.92
CA LEU A 307 -13.84 9.91 0.21
C LEU A 307 -13.91 11.40 -0.16
N ASN A 308 -12.86 11.89 -0.84
CA ASN A 308 -12.79 13.30 -1.24
C ASN A 308 -13.87 13.69 -2.24
N LEU A 309 -14.20 12.82 -3.20
CA LEU A 309 -15.23 13.09 -4.21
C LEU A 309 -16.66 12.95 -3.66
N THR A 310 -16.92 11.87 -2.92
CA THR A 310 -18.25 11.56 -2.42
C THR A 310 -18.63 12.38 -1.19
N ARG A 311 -17.62 12.89 -0.46
CA ARG A 311 -17.76 13.57 0.83
C ARG A 311 -18.47 12.71 1.88
N VAL A 312 -18.46 11.38 1.71
CA VAL A 312 -19.02 10.42 2.66
C VAL A 312 -17.87 9.79 3.44
N PHE A 313 -17.74 10.15 4.70
CA PHE A 313 -16.61 9.80 5.56
C PHE A 313 -16.92 8.71 6.60
N ASP A 314 -18.11 8.09 6.49
CA ASP A 314 -18.48 6.98 7.40
C ASP A 314 -17.74 5.69 7.02
N PRO A 315 -16.99 5.10 7.96
CA PRO A 315 -16.32 3.81 7.74
C PRO A 315 -17.28 2.64 7.38
N LYS A 316 -18.59 2.78 7.62
CA LYS A 316 -19.58 1.77 7.21
C LYS A 316 -19.53 1.47 5.72
N VAL A 317 -19.33 2.50 4.89
CA VAL A 317 -19.26 2.35 3.43
C VAL A 317 -18.05 1.52 3.01
N VAL A 318 -16.90 1.79 3.66
CA VAL A 318 -15.66 1.03 3.40
C VAL A 318 -15.81 -0.43 3.87
N ARG A 319 -16.54 -0.70 4.97
CA ARG A 319 -16.84 -2.07 5.40
C ARG A 319 -17.70 -2.82 4.40
N ILE A 320 -18.65 -2.15 3.73
CA ILE A 320 -19.43 -2.77 2.65
C ILE A 320 -18.50 -3.19 1.52
N ALA A 321 -17.54 -2.34 1.12
CA ALA A 321 -16.53 -2.70 0.12
C ALA A 321 -15.69 -3.91 0.56
N ALA A 322 -15.30 -3.96 1.83
CA ALA A 322 -14.56 -5.09 2.40
C ALA A 322 -15.37 -6.40 2.35
N CYS A 323 -16.65 -6.36 2.69
CA CYS A 323 -17.54 -7.51 2.57
C CYS A 323 -17.72 -7.95 1.11
N LEU A 324 -17.81 -7.02 0.17
CA LEU A 324 -17.87 -7.33 -1.26
C LEU A 324 -16.59 -8.03 -1.74
N ALA A 325 -15.41 -7.54 -1.32
CA ALA A 325 -14.14 -8.18 -1.65
C ALA A 325 -14.08 -9.63 -1.12
N ILE A 326 -14.54 -9.85 0.12
CA ILE A 326 -14.65 -11.19 0.69
C ILE A 326 -15.57 -12.08 -0.16
N VAL A 327 -16.75 -11.59 -0.58
CA VAL A 327 -17.67 -12.36 -1.43
C VAL A 327 -17.03 -12.74 -2.75
N PHE A 328 -16.34 -11.80 -3.43
CA PHE A 328 -15.65 -12.06 -4.70
C PHE A 328 -14.49 -13.05 -4.55
N SER A 329 -13.86 -13.13 -3.38
CA SER A 329 -12.75 -14.05 -3.13
C SER A 329 -13.14 -15.53 -3.24
N PHE A 330 -14.42 -15.87 -2.98
CA PHE A 330 -14.94 -17.23 -3.09
C PHE A 330 -15.28 -17.65 -4.53
N SER A 331 -14.98 -16.83 -5.53
CA SER A 331 -15.20 -17.15 -6.93
C SER A 331 -13.89 -17.46 -7.67
N PRO A 332 -13.48 -18.73 -7.84
CA PRO A 332 -12.35 -19.11 -8.66
C PRO A 332 -12.48 -18.60 -10.10
N LYS A 333 -13.71 -18.53 -10.62
CA LYS A 333 -14.00 -17.97 -11.94
C LYS A 333 -13.61 -16.51 -12.06
N PHE A 334 -13.84 -15.73 -11.02
CA PHE A 334 -13.45 -14.34 -10.96
C PHE A 334 -11.90 -14.20 -10.92
N ALA A 335 -11.23 -15.05 -10.14
CA ALA A 335 -9.76 -15.08 -10.11
C ALA A 335 -9.18 -15.50 -11.47
N ALA A 336 -9.79 -16.50 -12.13
CA ALA A 336 -9.37 -16.96 -13.46
C ALA A 336 -9.52 -15.84 -14.52
N LEU A 337 -10.58 -15.01 -14.44
CA LEU A 337 -10.74 -13.83 -15.28
C LEU A 337 -9.58 -12.83 -15.10
N ILE A 338 -9.13 -12.65 -13.87
CA ILE A 338 -8.01 -11.77 -13.55
C ILE A 338 -6.68 -12.34 -14.06
N TYR A 339 -6.43 -13.65 -13.87
CA TYR A 339 -5.23 -14.31 -14.38
C TYR A 339 -5.17 -14.37 -15.91
N ALA A 340 -6.31 -14.35 -16.60
CA ALA A 340 -6.36 -14.29 -18.07
C ALA A 340 -6.02 -12.89 -18.63
N MET A 341 -5.74 -11.91 -17.77
CA MET A 341 -5.37 -10.54 -18.17
C MET A 341 -4.04 -10.55 -18.94
N PRO A 342 -3.97 -9.94 -20.15
CA PRO A 342 -2.75 -9.89 -20.94
C PRO A 342 -1.59 -9.22 -20.18
N THR A 343 -0.40 -9.80 -20.29
CA THR A 343 0.82 -9.26 -19.64
C THR A 343 1.07 -7.80 -20.01
N ALA A 344 0.78 -7.41 -21.25
CA ALA A 344 0.92 -6.03 -21.71
C ALA A 344 -0.05 -5.06 -20.99
N THR A 345 -1.31 -5.49 -20.72
CA THR A 345 -2.26 -4.72 -19.90
C THR A 345 -1.71 -4.52 -18.49
N VAL A 346 -1.22 -5.60 -17.86
CA VAL A 346 -0.57 -5.55 -16.55
C VAL A 346 0.60 -4.57 -16.56
N GLY A 347 1.46 -4.64 -17.60
CA GLY A 347 2.60 -3.75 -17.78
C GLY A 347 2.21 -2.28 -17.85
N GLY A 348 1.28 -1.91 -18.73
CA GLY A 348 0.82 -0.53 -18.92
C GLY A 348 0.21 0.06 -17.66
N VAL A 349 -0.65 -0.70 -16.98
CA VAL A 349 -1.26 -0.29 -15.71
C VAL A 349 -0.21 -0.14 -14.60
N SER A 350 0.71 -1.09 -14.49
CA SER A 350 1.79 -1.05 -13.49
C SER A 350 2.71 0.14 -13.69
N LEU A 351 3.04 0.55 -14.92
CA LEU A 351 3.84 1.74 -15.19
C LEU A 351 3.21 3.00 -14.58
N VAL A 352 1.89 3.16 -14.77
CA VAL A 352 1.19 4.31 -14.18
C VAL A 352 1.19 4.23 -12.65
N LEU A 353 0.90 3.05 -12.08
CA LEU A 353 0.86 2.87 -10.62
C LEU A 353 2.22 3.13 -9.99
N TYR A 354 3.30 2.59 -10.53
CA TYR A 354 4.65 2.78 -9.99
C TYR A 354 5.11 4.25 -10.11
N GLY A 355 4.74 4.90 -11.23
CA GLY A 355 4.92 6.33 -11.38
C GLY A 355 4.18 7.15 -10.33
N MET A 356 2.93 6.77 -10.02
CA MET A 356 2.14 7.43 -8.96
C MET A 356 2.75 7.19 -7.57
N ILE A 357 3.24 5.99 -7.25
CA ILE A 357 3.96 5.72 -5.99
C ILE A 357 5.17 6.66 -5.86
N SER A 358 6.02 6.75 -6.90
CA SER A 358 7.15 7.67 -6.88
C SER A 358 6.72 9.13 -6.71
N ALA A 359 5.62 9.54 -7.36
CA ALA A 359 5.07 10.89 -7.24
C ALA A 359 4.58 11.19 -5.80
N VAL A 360 4.02 10.20 -5.08
CA VAL A 360 3.67 10.33 -3.66
C VAL A 360 4.91 10.62 -2.81
N GLY A 361 6.04 9.96 -3.09
CA GLY A 361 7.31 10.25 -2.42
C GLY A 361 7.80 11.67 -2.67
N VAL A 362 7.72 12.16 -3.92
CA VAL A 362 8.03 13.56 -4.26
C VAL A 362 7.09 14.52 -3.54
N ARG A 363 5.80 14.23 -3.56
CA ARG A 363 4.78 15.02 -2.87
C ARG A 363 5.08 15.12 -1.37
N ASN A 364 5.49 14.02 -0.73
CA ASN A 364 5.88 14.00 0.69
C ASN A 364 7.03 14.98 0.98
N LEU A 365 8.05 15.05 0.12
CA LEU A 365 9.15 15.99 0.24
C LEU A 365 8.70 17.45 0.10
N VAL A 366 7.86 17.73 -0.90
CA VAL A 366 7.38 19.07 -1.23
C VAL A 366 6.42 19.61 -0.18
N GLU A 367 5.43 18.81 0.24
CA GLU A 367 4.44 19.22 1.24
C GLU A 367 5.06 19.47 2.60
N ASN A 368 6.10 18.69 2.96
CA ASN A 368 6.85 18.89 4.20
C ASN A 368 7.98 19.91 4.06
N LYS A 369 8.10 20.60 2.90
CA LYS A 369 9.08 21.66 2.65
C LYS A 369 10.51 21.23 3.03
N VAL A 370 10.91 20.02 2.64
CA VAL A 370 12.27 19.54 2.90
C VAL A 370 13.27 20.48 2.20
N ASP A 371 14.16 21.08 3.00
CA ASP A 371 15.17 22.00 2.49
C ASP A 371 16.37 21.24 1.94
N PHE A 372 16.49 21.20 0.62
CA PHE A 372 17.62 20.61 -0.10
C PHE A 372 18.81 21.59 -0.32
N THR A 373 18.74 22.81 0.21
CA THR A 373 19.95 23.66 0.31
C THR A 373 20.83 23.19 1.48
N ASN A 374 20.27 22.44 2.42
CA ASN A 374 21.01 21.82 3.51
C ASN A 374 21.72 20.54 3.02
N ASN A 375 23.06 20.56 3.05
CA ASN A 375 23.91 19.44 2.63
C ASN A 375 23.59 18.13 3.34
N ARG A 376 23.13 18.17 4.62
CA ARG A 376 22.69 17.00 5.37
C ARG A 376 21.53 16.29 4.66
N ASN A 377 20.51 17.05 4.29
CA ASN A 377 19.32 16.53 3.64
C ASN A 377 19.63 15.98 2.23
N VAL A 378 20.49 16.67 1.50
CA VAL A 378 20.98 16.22 0.19
C VAL A 378 21.69 14.88 0.31
N LEU A 379 22.62 14.72 1.27
CA LEU A 379 23.38 13.48 1.45
C LEU A 379 22.47 12.30 1.84
N ILE A 380 21.51 12.51 2.76
CA ILE A 380 20.58 11.46 3.17
C ILE A 380 19.75 11.00 1.98
N ALA A 381 19.13 11.92 1.26
CA ALA A 381 18.28 11.59 0.12
C ALA A 381 19.08 10.95 -1.02
N ALA A 382 20.25 11.49 -1.35
CA ALA A 382 21.12 10.97 -2.40
C ALA A 382 21.55 9.52 -2.12
N LEU A 383 22.00 9.23 -0.90
CA LEU A 383 22.42 7.87 -0.53
C LEU A 383 21.26 6.89 -0.54
N ILE A 384 20.06 7.29 -0.07
CA ILE A 384 18.88 6.43 -0.15
C ILE A 384 18.57 6.08 -1.61
N LEU A 385 18.47 7.08 -2.50
CA LEU A 385 18.12 6.86 -3.90
C LEU A 385 19.17 6.01 -4.63
N VAL A 386 20.45 6.35 -4.46
CA VAL A 386 21.54 5.66 -5.16
C VAL A 386 21.71 4.23 -4.67
N LEU A 387 21.64 3.99 -3.36
CA LEU A 387 21.73 2.64 -2.81
C LEU A 387 20.54 1.78 -3.21
N ALA A 388 19.32 2.30 -3.12
CA ALA A 388 18.12 1.57 -3.49
C ALA A 388 18.16 1.12 -4.96
N ILE A 389 18.42 2.04 -5.87
CA ILE A 389 18.41 1.81 -7.31
C ILE A 389 19.68 1.08 -7.75
N GLY A 390 20.86 1.55 -7.29
CA GLY A 390 22.15 1.01 -7.70
C GLY A 390 22.34 -0.45 -7.28
N ILE A 391 21.94 -0.81 -6.06
CA ILE A 391 22.02 -2.21 -5.61
C ILE A 391 21.01 -3.07 -6.39
N ASN A 392 19.79 -2.58 -6.58
CA ASN A 392 18.73 -3.37 -7.23
C ASN A 392 19.08 -3.72 -8.69
N TYR A 393 19.65 -2.77 -9.45
CA TYR A 393 20.01 -2.98 -10.87
C TYR A 393 21.47 -3.38 -11.09
N GLY A 394 22.32 -3.30 -10.07
CA GLY A 394 23.67 -3.80 -10.08
C GLY A 394 23.71 -5.26 -9.58
N PRO A 395 24.17 -5.51 -8.35
CA PRO A 395 24.27 -6.87 -7.81
C PRO A 395 22.95 -7.52 -7.40
N GLY A 396 21.83 -6.78 -7.42
CA GLY A 396 20.50 -7.22 -6.93
C GLY A 396 20.35 -7.16 -5.42
N SER A 397 21.39 -7.53 -4.69
CA SER A 397 21.46 -7.52 -3.22
C SER A 397 22.90 -7.38 -2.73
N ILE A 398 23.08 -6.95 -1.48
CA ILE A 398 24.38 -6.98 -0.80
C ILE A 398 24.38 -8.09 0.22
N SER A 399 25.33 -9.01 0.12
CA SER A 399 25.49 -10.13 1.02
C SER A 399 26.48 -9.85 2.13
N PHE A 400 26.05 -10.02 3.38
CA PHE A 400 26.88 -9.97 4.58
C PHE A 400 26.93 -11.38 5.18
N GLY A 401 27.85 -12.21 4.74
CA GLY A 401 27.91 -13.63 5.12
C GLY A 401 26.71 -14.41 4.58
N LYS A 402 25.87 -14.94 5.46
CA LYS A 402 24.63 -15.66 5.09
C LYS A 402 23.42 -14.74 4.89
N VAL A 403 23.58 -13.45 5.13
CA VAL A 403 22.50 -12.45 5.07
C VAL A 403 22.62 -11.68 3.77
N SER A 404 21.55 -11.63 3.00
CA SER A 404 21.47 -10.83 1.77
C SER A 404 20.37 -9.78 1.93
N LEU A 405 20.73 -8.51 1.74
CA LEU A 405 19.82 -7.38 1.84
C LEU A 405 19.53 -6.78 0.47
N SER A 406 18.26 -6.59 0.16
CA SER A 406 17.83 -5.88 -1.06
C SER A 406 18.26 -4.41 -1.01
N GLY A 407 18.39 -3.77 -2.19
CA GLY A 407 18.75 -2.36 -2.28
C GLY A 407 17.84 -1.45 -1.46
N LEU A 408 16.54 -1.72 -1.46
CA LEU A 408 15.56 -0.94 -0.68
C LEU A 408 15.77 -1.10 0.83
N ALA A 409 16.06 -2.32 1.29
CA ALA A 409 16.33 -2.59 2.70
C ALA A 409 17.60 -1.86 3.18
N VAL A 410 18.68 -1.92 2.40
CA VAL A 410 19.93 -1.21 2.68
C VAL A 410 19.70 0.30 2.71
N ALA A 411 18.99 0.84 1.72
CA ALA A 411 18.70 2.27 1.61
C ALA A 411 17.87 2.77 2.81
N ALA A 412 16.86 2.03 3.22
CA ALA A 412 16.04 2.38 4.38
C ALA A 412 16.86 2.41 5.67
N LEU A 413 17.66 1.37 5.93
CA LEU A 413 18.54 1.31 7.10
C LEU A 413 19.57 2.45 7.11
N VAL A 414 20.25 2.67 5.99
CA VAL A 414 21.25 3.75 5.85
C VAL A 414 20.58 5.12 6.05
N GLY A 415 19.42 5.36 5.47
CA GLY A 415 18.69 6.61 5.63
C GLY A 415 18.32 6.91 7.09
N ILE A 416 17.78 5.90 7.81
CA ILE A 416 17.44 6.01 9.23
C ILE A 416 18.69 6.27 10.08
N ILE A 417 19.78 5.51 9.85
CA ILE A 417 21.04 5.65 10.60
C ILE A 417 21.64 7.03 10.36
N LEU A 418 21.75 7.46 9.11
CA LEU A 418 22.30 8.79 8.77
C LEU A 418 21.47 9.90 9.39
N ASN A 419 20.15 9.78 9.34
CA ASN A 419 19.27 10.75 9.99
C ASN A 419 19.45 10.81 11.51
N ALA A 420 19.74 9.68 12.15
CA ALA A 420 19.98 9.61 13.59
C ALA A 420 21.36 10.18 14.00
N VAL A 421 22.40 9.94 13.18
CA VAL A 421 23.80 10.26 13.50
C VAL A 421 24.18 11.68 13.07
N LEU A 422 23.71 12.13 11.89
CA LEU A 422 24.09 13.44 11.38
C LEU A 422 23.45 14.58 12.19
N PRO A 423 24.22 15.61 12.60
CA PRO A 423 23.69 16.77 13.32
C PRO A 423 22.74 17.60 12.45
N GLY A 424 21.91 18.45 13.09
CA GLY A 424 21.02 19.36 12.38
C GLY A 424 19.67 18.72 11.99
N ASN A 425 19.14 17.80 12.79
CA ASN A 425 17.80 17.27 12.58
C ASN A 425 16.74 18.29 13.07
N ASP A 426 16.26 19.12 12.14
CA ASP A 426 15.31 20.21 12.41
C ASP A 426 13.85 19.78 12.18
N PHE A 427 13.62 18.51 11.87
CA PHE A 427 12.27 18.02 11.62
C PHE A 427 11.45 17.95 12.90
N HIS A 428 10.40 18.75 12.95
CA HIS A 428 9.38 18.72 13.99
C HIS A 428 8.06 18.24 13.40
N PHE A 429 7.63 17.06 13.81
CA PHE A 429 6.31 16.57 13.43
C PHE A 429 5.26 17.42 14.17
N THR A 430 4.42 18.10 13.40
CA THR A 430 3.26 18.83 13.93
C THR A 430 2.01 18.17 13.37
N SER A 431 1.03 17.88 14.21
CA SER A 431 -0.28 17.33 13.79
C SER A 431 -1.07 18.32 12.93
N ASP A 432 -0.66 19.56 12.89
CA ASP A 432 -1.22 20.63 12.06
C ASP A 432 -1.09 20.31 10.54
N TYR A 433 -0.16 19.43 10.16
CA TYR A 433 -0.05 18.96 8.78
C TYR A 433 -1.29 18.18 8.30
N ALA A 434 -1.97 17.48 9.19
CA ALA A 434 -3.16 16.70 8.82
C ALA A 434 -4.41 17.58 8.67
N SER A 435 -4.51 18.70 9.42
CA SER A 435 -5.72 19.52 9.51
C SER A 435 -5.53 20.99 9.11
N GLY A 436 -4.33 21.56 9.34
CA GLY A 436 -4.17 23.01 9.34
C GLY A 436 -4.03 23.65 7.97
N LYS A 437 -3.16 23.14 7.10
CA LYS A 437 -2.83 23.86 5.86
C LYS A 437 -3.96 23.97 4.85
N ARG A 438 -4.88 22.99 4.81
CA ARG A 438 -6.01 23.06 3.89
C ARG A 438 -7.09 24.03 4.41
N ALA A 439 -7.28 24.09 5.73
CA ALA A 439 -8.22 25.03 6.34
C ALA A 439 -7.71 26.48 6.28
N GLU A 440 -6.41 26.71 6.52
CA GLU A 440 -5.78 28.02 6.35
C GLU A 440 -5.78 28.50 4.88
N ALA A 441 -5.47 27.61 3.93
CA ALA A 441 -5.52 27.91 2.51
C ALA A 441 -6.96 28.16 2.00
N GLU A 442 -7.96 27.62 2.70
CA GLU A 442 -9.38 27.79 2.37
C GLU A 442 -10.06 28.88 3.19
N GLY A 443 -9.36 29.56 4.13
CA GLY A 443 -9.91 30.62 4.98
C GLY A 443 -11.03 30.16 5.91
N LYS A 444 -11.05 28.89 6.29
CA LYS A 444 -12.06 28.31 7.18
C LYS A 444 -11.59 28.31 8.62
N ASP A 445 -12.50 28.69 9.52
CA ASP A 445 -12.36 28.43 10.94
C ASP A 445 -12.37 26.91 11.21
N LEU A 446 -11.29 26.42 11.81
CA LEU A 446 -11.20 25.02 12.23
C LEU A 446 -12.15 24.75 13.40
N PRO A 447 -12.82 23.57 13.45
CA PRO A 447 -13.50 23.12 14.66
C PRO A 447 -12.56 23.15 15.88
N GLU A 448 -13.08 23.42 17.05
CA GLU A 448 -12.30 23.66 18.28
C GLU A 448 -11.37 22.49 18.65
N GLU A 449 -11.78 21.26 18.33
CA GLU A 449 -10.98 20.02 18.49
C GLU A 449 -9.71 19.97 17.61
N PHE A 450 -9.65 20.79 16.53
CA PHE A 450 -8.50 20.94 15.63
C PHE A 450 -7.67 22.19 15.92
N ARG A 451 -8.20 23.13 16.72
CA ARG A 451 -7.51 24.38 17.10
C ARG A 451 -6.50 24.19 18.21
N LYS A 452 -6.64 23.13 19.04
CA LYS A 452 -5.67 22.85 20.10
C LYS A 452 -4.44 22.21 19.50
N PRO A 453 -3.26 22.88 19.57
CA PRO A 453 -2.00 22.23 19.27
C PRO A 453 -1.87 20.99 20.14
N LEU A 454 -1.26 19.91 19.62
CA LEU A 454 -0.92 18.71 20.42
C LEU A 454 -0.09 19.04 21.67
N HIS A 455 0.46 20.24 21.75
CA HIS A 455 1.18 20.76 22.92
C HIS A 455 0.33 20.90 24.18
N ASP A 456 -0.97 21.06 24.07
CA ASP A 456 -1.86 21.35 25.21
C ASP A 456 -2.59 20.11 25.73
N ASP A 457 -2.42 18.94 25.08
CA ASP A 457 -2.97 17.68 25.58
C ASP A 457 -1.96 17.00 26.51
N PRO A 458 -2.26 16.88 27.82
CA PRO A 458 -1.37 16.25 28.81
C PRO A 458 -0.96 14.82 28.46
N LYS A 459 -1.71 14.11 27.60
CA LYS A 459 -1.39 12.75 27.12
C LYS A 459 -0.22 12.70 26.13
N TYR A 460 0.17 13.83 25.54
CA TYR A 460 1.22 13.90 24.51
C TYR A 460 2.44 14.74 24.94
N ASN A 461 2.41 15.31 26.14
CA ASN A 461 3.51 16.10 26.73
C ASN A 461 4.50 15.27 27.57
N GLY A 462 4.44 13.93 27.48
CA GLY A 462 5.36 13.02 28.16
C GLY A 462 6.62 12.73 27.36
#